data_a5087ad6d7baebdbf558878652a1e9c0
#
_entry.id   a5087ad6d7baebdbf558878652a1e9c0
#
_cell.length_a   1.000
_cell.length_b   1.000
_cell.length_c   1.000
_cell.angle_alpha   90.00
_cell.angle_beta   90.00
_cell.angle_gamma   90.00
#
_symmetry.space_group_name_H-M   'P 1'
#
loop_
_entity.id
_entity.type
_entity.pdbx_description
1 polymer ?
#
loop_
_entity_poly.entity_id
_entity_poly.type
_entity_poly.pdbx_seq_one_letter_code
_entity_poly.pdbx_strand_id
1 'polypeptide(L)'
;GTFTEHEASSRLSLEGIFPPTVGVSVGGPFGGGVGGGVGLRFGDMLGNQRLDVVAQANGTFRDIGGGVAYLNRARRLNIGASASHIPIIFDQDLVRGPTGRLNIITERLFISQISLNGAYPLSTTRRFEAGLGGVRYGFGTNVNGPDDRRIEDEIDRIPTLNRDTEYFGRSSLAFVIDTADFGFTSPVRGGRYRLQVAPQLGTESFVNVLADLRRYLYARPFTFAMQAVHVGNYGASIDDIFGDEYLGSAFSPTFVRGYSFRSFDEFSDCTTSDCEADFDRLIGTRAAKISGEIRLPILGVRPLSLVSFPVLPTELTLFGDVGLAWAAGDDVDFDFRRDASSARRTPVASAGVSFRVNLFGSIILEPYWAYAFQREQPSFFGLLLQPGW
;
A
#
# COMPACT_ATOMS: atom_id res chain seq x y z
N GLY A 1 17.56 47.17 19.85
CA GLY A 1 18.70 46.48 19.27
C GLY A 1 18.61 46.51 17.77
N THR A 2 19.67 46.88 17.09
CA THR A 2 19.78 46.75 15.63
C THR A 2 20.01 45.29 15.29
N PHE A 3 19.04 44.66 14.62
CA PHE A 3 19.21 43.34 14.09
C PHE A 3 19.97 43.41 12.77
N THR A 4 21.04 42.65 12.64
CA THR A 4 21.77 42.51 11.38
C THR A 4 21.05 41.46 10.55
N GLU A 5 20.49 41.85 9.41
CA GLU A 5 19.89 40.90 8.45
C GLU A 5 21.01 40.15 7.75
N HIS A 6 20.94 38.84 7.76
CA HIS A 6 21.79 37.95 7.01
C HIS A 6 20.99 37.22 5.95
N GLU A 7 21.53 37.05 4.76
CA GLU A 7 20.90 36.21 3.76
C GLU A 7 20.80 34.77 4.27
N ALA A 8 19.60 34.17 4.14
CA ALA A 8 19.38 32.82 4.55
C ALA A 8 20.17 31.84 3.68
N SER A 9 20.91 30.95 4.31
CA SER A 9 21.69 29.95 3.61
C SER A 9 20.76 28.91 2.95
N SER A 10 20.94 28.71 1.64
CA SER A 10 20.29 27.63 0.89
C SER A 10 21.03 26.28 0.98
N ARG A 11 22.07 26.17 1.83
CA ARG A 11 22.84 24.92 2.03
C ARG A 11 21.98 23.91 2.77
N LEU A 12 21.96 22.70 2.25
CA LEU A 12 21.35 21.57 2.92
C LEU A 12 22.21 21.16 4.14
N SER A 13 21.58 21.05 5.29
CA SER A 13 22.17 20.54 6.52
C SER A 13 21.37 19.36 7.04
N LEU A 14 21.99 18.46 7.77
CA LEU A 14 21.31 17.32 8.38
C LEU A 14 20.31 17.84 9.43
N GLU A 15 19.02 17.63 9.17
CA GLU A 15 17.93 18.02 10.09
C GLU A 15 17.54 16.91 11.03
N GLY A 16 17.65 15.66 10.57
CA GLY A 16 17.24 14.52 11.36
C GLY A 16 17.66 13.18 10.79
N ILE A 17 17.73 12.23 11.70
CA ILE A 17 17.90 10.83 11.41
C ILE A 17 16.55 10.18 11.76
N PHE A 18 15.91 9.54 10.78
CA PHE A 18 14.74 8.73 11.08
C PHE A 18 15.16 7.56 11.96
N PRO A 19 14.42 7.29 13.03
CA PRO A 19 14.71 6.13 13.85
C PRO A 19 14.75 4.88 12.96
N PRO A 20 15.68 3.97 13.23
CA PRO A 20 15.75 2.73 12.48
C PRO A 20 14.39 2.02 12.58
N THR A 21 13.77 1.81 11.43
CA THR A 21 12.53 1.05 11.36
C THR A 21 12.89 -0.42 11.25
N VAL A 22 12.43 -1.22 12.19
CA VAL A 22 12.41 -2.67 12.06
C VAL A 22 10.99 -3.03 11.64
N GLY A 23 10.82 -3.47 10.40
CA GLY A 23 9.57 -3.98 9.87
C GLY A 23 9.58 -5.50 9.98
N VAL A 24 8.56 -6.06 10.59
CA VAL A 24 8.26 -7.49 10.48
C VAL A 24 7.05 -7.60 9.59
N SER A 25 7.22 -8.12 8.38
CA SER A 25 6.12 -8.49 7.52
C SER A 25 5.72 -9.93 7.88
N VAL A 26 4.50 -10.11 8.33
CA VAL A 26 3.95 -11.43 8.62
C VAL A 26 2.74 -11.60 7.70
N GLY A 27 2.87 -12.48 6.73
CA GLY A 27 1.73 -12.96 5.97
C GLY A 27 1.06 -11.97 5.03
N GLY A 28 1.83 -11.22 4.25
CA GLY A 28 1.33 -10.51 3.09
C GLY A 28 1.48 -11.36 1.81
N PRO A 29 0.99 -10.90 0.65
CA PRO A 29 1.23 -11.54 -0.64
C PRO A 29 2.73 -11.65 -0.97
N PHE A 30 3.58 -10.98 -0.20
CA PHE A 30 5.02 -10.92 -0.36
C PHE A 30 5.80 -11.70 0.74
N GLY A 31 5.17 -12.68 1.37
CA GLY A 31 5.81 -13.53 2.39
C GLY A 31 6.04 -12.86 3.75
N GLY A 32 6.73 -13.56 4.63
CA GLY A 32 7.20 -13.05 5.92
C GLY A 32 8.65 -12.61 5.84
N GLY A 33 8.99 -11.46 6.40
CA GLY A 33 10.37 -10.96 6.40
C GLY A 33 10.65 -10.02 7.57
N VAL A 34 11.90 -10.00 7.99
CA VAL A 34 12.42 -8.97 8.92
C VAL A 34 13.28 -8.03 8.11
N GLY A 35 12.88 -6.78 8.03
CA GLY A 35 13.66 -5.74 7.36
C GLY A 35 13.95 -4.59 8.31
N GLY A 36 15.06 -3.91 8.08
CA GLY A 36 15.42 -2.70 8.81
C GLY A 36 15.89 -1.62 7.86
N GLY A 37 15.62 -0.36 8.20
CA GLY A 37 16.07 0.76 7.42
C GLY A 37 16.46 1.96 8.27
N VAL A 38 17.34 2.80 7.73
CA VAL A 38 17.72 4.09 8.30
C VAL A 38 17.50 5.17 7.26
N GLY A 39 16.97 6.31 7.67
CA GLY A 39 16.78 7.45 6.80
C GLY A 39 17.45 8.70 7.37
N LEU A 40 18.01 9.49 6.45
CA LEU A 40 18.61 10.79 6.75
C LEU A 40 17.79 11.87 6.05
N ARG A 41 17.47 12.94 6.75
CA ARG A 41 16.84 14.11 6.19
C ARG A 41 17.77 15.30 6.24
N PHE A 42 17.94 15.95 5.10
CA PHE A 42 18.64 17.20 4.97
C PHE A 42 17.67 18.27 4.50
N GLY A 43 17.77 19.46 5.07
CA GLY A 43 16.97 20.61 4.70
C GLY A 43 17.77 21.89 4.69
N ASP A 44 17.24 22.92 4.05
CA ASP A 44 17.74 24.26 4.13
C ASP A 44 17.07 25.02 5.28
N MET A 45 17.69 26.11 5.73
CA MET A 45 17.24 26.91 6.90
C MET A 45 15.78 27.40 6.76
N LEU A 46 15.28 27.60 5.55
CA LEU A 46 13.92 28.09 5.28
C LEU A 46 12.91 26.97 5.03
N GLY A 47 13.35 25.71 5.00
CA GLY A 47 12.50 24.56 4.68
C GLY A 47 12.01 24.51 3.22
N ASN A 48 12.66 25.27 2.33
CA ASN A 48 12.33 25.30 0.90
C ASN A 48 12.86 24.09 0.14
N GLN A 49 13.98 23.53 0.61
CA GLN A 49 14.63 22.41 0.01
C GLN A 49 14.72 21.26 1.02
N ARG A 50 14.48 20.06 0.53
CA ARG A 50 14.56 18.85 1.34
C ARG A 50 15.16 17.72 0.51
N LEU A 51 16.10 17.01 1.12
CA LEU A 51 16.67 15.79 0.59
C LEU A 51 16.51 14.67 1.62
N ASP A 52 15.78 13.64 1.26
CA ASP A 52 15.64 12.42 2.06
C ASP A 52 16.50 11.32 1.42
N VAL A 53 17.27 10.62 2.22
CA VAL A 53 18.06 9.45 1.81
C VAL A 53 17.67 8.29 2.72
N VAL A 54 17.29 7.16 2.13
CA VAL A 54 16.88 5.97 2.87
C VAL A 54 17.73 4.79 2.42
N ALA A 55 18.22 4.00 3.37
CA ALA A 55 18.82 2.70 3.14
C ALA A 55 18.07 1.65 3.93
N GLN A 56 17.83 0.49 3.32
CA GLN A 56 17.16 -0.64 3.95
C GLN A 56 17.84 -1.96 3.62
N ALA A 57 17.69 -2.93 4.50
CA ALA A 57 18.15 -4.29 4.30
C ALA A 57 17.08 -5.27 4.80
N ASN A 58 16.74 -6.25 3.96
CA ASN A 58 15.69 -7.24 4.22
C ASN A 58 16.31 -8.65 4.29
N GLY A 59 17.13 -8.89 5.31
CA GLY A 59 17.68 -10.22 5.61
C GLY A 59 19.06 -10.48 5.02
N THR A 60 19.28 -10.39 3.71
CA THR A 60 20.58 -10.70 3.07
C THR A 60 21.19 -9.50 2.35
N PHE A 61 22.48 -9.59 1.98
CA PHE A 61 23.15 -8.55 1.18
C PHE A 61 22.55 -8.37 -0.22
N ARG A 62 21.79 -9.36 -0.72
CA ARG A 62 21.06 -9.26 -2.00
C ARG A 62 19.77 -8.42 -1.84
N ASP A 63 19.32 -8.26 -0.61
CA ASP A 63 18.07 -7.58 -0.25
C ASP A 63 18.34 -6.17 0.32
N ILE A 64 19.46 -5.57 -0.08
CA ILE A 64 19.76 -4.16 0.23
C ILE A 64 19.07 -3.28 -0.79
N GLY A 65 18.27 -2.38 -0.29
CA GLY A 65 17.58 -1.36 -1.06
C GLY A 65 17.85 0.03 -0.53
N GLY A 66 17.39 1.01 -1.26
CA GLY A 66 17.49 2.40 -0.82
C GLY A 66 16.83 3.35 -1.80
N GLY A 67 16.82 4.61 -1.40
CA GLY A 67 16.25 5.66 -2.22
C GLY A 67 16.75 7.04 -1.82
N VAL A 68 16.65 7.93 -2.78
CA VAL A 68 16.90 9.35 -2.60
C VAL A 68 15.72 10.12 -3.16
N ALA A 69 15.25 11.13 -2.42
CA ALA A 69 14.18 12.01 -2.86
C ALA A 69 14.54 13.46 -2.53
N TYR A 70 14.55 14.30 -3.56
CA TYR A 70 14.76 15.73 -3.44
C TYR A 70 13.45 16.47 -3.72
N LEU A 71 13.17 17.50 -2.94
CA LEU A 71 12.01 18.37 -3.09
C LEU A 71 12.41 19.82 -2.95
N ASN A 72 11.99 20.67 -3.91
CA ASN A 72 12.17 22.11 -3.87
C ASN A 72 10.79 22.79 -3.90
N ARG A 73 10.53 23.61 -2.87
CA ARG A 73 9.30 24.39 -2.67
C ARG A 73 9.55 25.91 -2.61
N ALA A 74 10.73 26.35 -3.04
CA ALA A 74 11.09 27.77 -3.03
C ALA A 74 10.18 28.64 -3.94
N ARG A 75 9.50 28.00 -4.89
CA ARG A 75 8.58 28.66 -5.81
C ARG A 75 7.17 28.07 -5.68
N ARG A 76 6.19 28.76 -6.27
CA ARG A 76 4.81 28.24 -6.30
C ARG A 76 4.70 26.85 -6.94
N LEU A 77 5.46 26.58 -7.97
CA LEU A 77 5.60 25.23 -8.51
C LEU A 77 6.60 24.47 -7.64
N ASN A 78 6.12 23.48 -6.89
CA ASN A 78 6.97 22.54 -6.16
C ASN A 78 7.52 21.50 -7.14
N ILE A 79 8.81 21.27 -7.15
CA ILE A 79 9.48 20.31 -8.04
C ILE A 79 10.21 19.29 -7.18
N GLY A 80 10.02 18.01 -7.49
CA GLY A 80 10.71 16.91 -6.84
C GLY A 80 11.33 15.95 -7.85
N ALA A 81 12.38 15.28 -7.41
CA ALA A 81 12.99 14.17 -8.13
C ALA A 81 13.26 13.03 -7.14
N SER A 82 13.09 11.80 -7.57
CA SER A 82 13.45 10.65 -6.74
C SER A 82 14.04 9.52 -7.57
N ALA A 83 14.88 8.73 -6.91
CA ALA A 83 15.39 7.46 -7.42
C ALA A 83 15.37 6.45 -6.27
N SER A 84 14.93 5.22 -6.54
CA SER A 84 14.94 4.15 -5.54
C SER A 84 15.19 2.79 -6.18
N HIS A 85 15.74 1.89 -5.36
CA HIS A 85 15.87 0.47 -5.64
C HIS A 85 15.38 -0.30 -4.42
N ILE A 86 14.31 -1.10 -4.60
CA ILE A 86 13.62 -1.78 -3.51
C ILE A 86 13.56 -3.26 -3.87
N PRO A 87 14.32 -4.13 -3.18
CA PRO A 87 14.14 -5.57 -3.25
C PRO A 87 12.96 -5.98 -2.37
N ILE A 88 12.07 -6.80 -2.92
CA ILE A 88 10.93 -7.39 -2.22
C ILE A 88 11.06 -8.91 -2.35
N ILE A 89 11.02 -9.61 -1.22
CA ILE A 89 10.85 -11.06 -1.20
C ILE A 89 9.35 -11.30 -1.26
N PHE A 90 8.85 -11.93 -2.31
CA PHE A 90 7.41 -12.14 -2.47
C PHE A 90 6.99 -13.58 -2.24
N ASP A 91 7.92 -14.55 -2.36
CA ASP A 91 7.65 -15.93 -1.98
C ASP A 91 8.87 -16.64 -1.38
N GLN A 92 8.62 -17.58 -0.48
CA GLN A 92 9.63 -18.45 0.12
C GLN A 92 9.05 -19.85 0.34
N ASP A 93 9.48 -20.80 -0.47
CA ASP A 93 9.05 -22.17 -0.40
C ASP A 93 10.12 -23.11 0.16
N LEU A 94 9.69 -24.08 0.97
CA LEU A 94 10.50 -25.19 1.47
C LEU A 94 10.31 -26.38 0.55
N VAL A 95 11.31 -26.66 -0.28
CA VAL A 95 11.28 -27.74 -1.26
C VAL A 95 12.25 -28.86 -0.87
N ARG A 96 11.80 -30.09 -0.98
CA ARG A 96 12.66 -31.25 -0.77
C ARG A 96 13.40 -31.57 -2.07
N GLY A 97 14.71 -31.34 -2.06
CA GLY A 97 15.57 -31.57 -3.21
C GLY A 97 15.82 -33.05 -3.53
N PRO A 98 16.57 -33.34 -4.63
CA PRO A 98 16.87 -34.68 -5.07
C PRO A 98 17.60 -35.56 -4.04
N THR A 99 18.34 -34.98 -3.12
CA THR A 99 19.00 -35.70 -2.02
C THR A 99 18.07 -35.99 -0.83
N GLY A 100 16.78 -35.59 -0.92
CA GLY A 100 15.80 -35.71 0.16
C GLY A 100 15.93 -34.67 1.27
N ARG A 101 16.87 -33.71 1.13
CA ARG A 101 17.07 -32.61 2.08
C ARG A 101 16.22 -31.40 1.75
N LEU A 102 15.94 -30.57 2.75
CA LEU A 102 15.16 -29.36 2.57
C LEU A 102 16.02 -28.24 2.00
N ASN A 103 15.50 -27.56 1.00
CA ASN A 103 16.04 -26.36 0.39
C ASN A 103 15.00 -25.25 0.46
N ILE A 104 15.44 -24.01 0.52
CA ILE A 104 14.58 -22.82 0.52
C ILE A 104 14.70 -22.17 -0.85
N ILE A 105 13.60 -22.10 -1.58
CA ILE A 105 13.48 -21.28 -2.78
C ILE A 105 12.98 -19.91 -2.34
N THR A 106 13.67 -18.86 -2.75
CA THR A 106 13.29 -17.47 -2.43
C THR A 106 13.11 -16.72 -3.73
N GLU A 107 11.91 -16.23 -3.97
CA GLU A 107 11.58 -15.40 -5.12
C GLU A 107 11.61 -13.92 -4.74
N ARG A 108 12.24 -13.10 -5.60
CA ARG A 108 12.48 -11.69 -5.38
C ARG A 108 11.99 -10.85 -6.54
N LEU A 109 11.42 -9.72 -6.21
CA LEU A 109 11.08 -8.65 -7.13
C LEU A 109 11.97 -7.43 -6.81
N PHE A 110 12.75 -6.98 -7.78
CA PHE A 110 13.60 -5.80 -7.68
C PHE A 110 12.92 -4.63 -8.39
N ILE A 111 12.41 -3.66 -7.63
CA ILE A 111 11.79 -2.47 -8.19
C ILE A 111 12.80 -1.33 -8.20
N SER A 112 13.26 -0.94 -9.40
CA SER A 112 14.13 0.22 -9.58
C SER A 112 13.37 1.31 -10.30
N GLN A 113 13.28 2.50 -9.72
CA GLN A 113 12.51 3.59 -10.31
C GLN A 113 13.21 4.93 -10.20
N ILE A 114 12.98 5.77 -11.20
CA ILE A 114 13.32 7.17 -11.20
C ILE A 114 12.07 7.99 -11.50
N SER A 115 11.91 9.15 -10.87
CA SER A 115 10.79 10.03 -11.16
C SER A 115 11.12 11.52 -11.00
N LEU A 116 10.44 12.32 -11.79
CA LEU A 116 10.33 13.77 -11.66
C LEU A 116 8.88 14.10 -11.37
N ASN A 117 8.64 14.93 -10.38
CA ASN A 117 7.30 15.27 -9.93
C ASN A 117 7.17 16.78 -9.81
N GLY A 118 6.02 17.29 -10.19
CA GLY A 118 5.64 18.69 -10.05
C GLY A 118 4.30 18.80 -9.34
N ALA A 119 4.17 19.76 -8.42
CA ALA A 119 2.89 20.07 -7.79
C ALA A 119 2.65 21.59 -7.83
N TYR A 120 1.56 21.99 -8.46
CA TYR A 120 1.15 23.38 -8.58
C TYR A 120 -0.04 23.65 -7.65
N PRO A 121 0.14 24.34 -6.52
CA PRO A 121 -0.95 24.68 -5.62
C PRO A 121 -1.82 25.79 -6.22
N LEU A 122 -3.11 25.52 -6.33
CA LEU A 122 -4.13 26.50 -6.68
C LEU A 122 -4.56 27.32 -5.46
N SER A 123 -4.62 26.63 -4.30
CA SER A 123 -4.92 27.17 -2.98
C SER A 123 -4.20 26.35 -1.91
N THR A 124 -4.43 26.65 -0.64
CA THR A 124 -3.93 25.87 0.49
C THR A 124 -4.47 24.44 0.54
N THR A 125 -5.59 24.18 -0.13
CA THR A 125 -6.29 22.88 -0.09
C THR A 125 -6.41 22.19 -1.46
N ARG A 126 -6.02 22.86 -2.55
CA ARG A 126 -6.20 22.34 -3.91
C ARG A 126 -4.90 22.45 -4.70
N ARG A 127 -4.55 21.38 -5.42
CA ARG A 127 -3.35 21.36 -6.27
C ARG A 127 -3.51 20.43 -7.45
N PHE A 128 -2.81 20.73 -8.52
CA PHE A 128 -2.49 19.80 -9.60
C PHE A 128 -1.13 19.16 -9.31
N GLU A 129 -1.03 17.87 -9.59
CA GLU A 129 0.22 17.12 -9.53
C GLU A 129 0.48 16.50 -10.90
N ALA A 130 1.72 16.52 -11.35
CA ALA A 130 2.17 15.85 -12.55
C ALA A 130 3.46 15.09 -12.26
N GLY A 131 3.61 13.92 -12.86
CA GLY A 131 4.79 13.09 -12.71
C GLY A 131 5.23 12.48 -14.03
N LEU A 132 6.54 12.27 -14.15
CA LEU A 132 7.16 11.55 -15.25
C LEU A 132 8.30 10.68 -14.67
N GLY A 133 8.42 9.45 -15.14
CA GLY A 133 9.46 8.55 -14.63
C GLY A 133 9.59 7.27 -15.41
N GLY A 134 10.49 6.41 -14.94
CA GLY A 134 10.65 5.07 -15.43
C GLY A 134 10.77 4.10 -14.26
N VAL A 135 10.29 2.89 -14.48
CA VAL A 135 10.40 1.79 -13.54
C VAL A 135 10.91 0.55 -14.26
N ARG A 136 11.78 -0.17 -13.57
CA ARG A 136 12.30 -1.47 -13.97
C ARG A 136 11.90 -2.49 -12.92
N TYR A 137 11.22 -3.53 -13.32
CA TYR A 137 10.94 -4.71 -12.53
C TYR A 137 11.89 -5.83 -12.93
N GLY A 138 12.77 -6.23 -12.01
CA GLY A 138 13.66 -7.36 -12.20
C GLY A 138 13.21 -8.50 -11.30
N PHE A 139 13.25 -9.72 -11.81
CA PHE A 139 12.93 -10.92 -11.05
C PHE A 139 14.21 -11.67 -10.72
N GLY A 140 14.19 -12.41 -9.62
CA GLY A 140 15.29 -13.26 -9.24
C GLY A 140 14.86 -14.36 -8.31
N THR A 141 15.15 -15.59 -8.68
CA THR A 141 14.95 -16.76 -7.85
C THR A 141 16.30 -17.21 -7.29
N ASN A 142 16.34 -17.65 -6.05
CA ASN A 142 17.53 -18.15 -5.42
C ASN A 142 17.21 -19.34 -4.55
N VAL A 143 18.03 -20.36 -4.64
CA VAL A 143 17.91 -21.56 -3.83
C VAL A 143 19.00 -21.55 -2.76
N ASN A 144 18.59 -21.80 -1.52
CA ASN A 144 19.53 -21.98 -0.40
C ASN A 144 19.36 -23.38 0.18
N GLY A 145 20.39 -24.20 0.05
CA GLY A 145 20.35 -25.55 0.60
C GLY A 145 21.40 -26.47 -0.01
N PRO A 146 21.43 -27.73 0.41
CA PRO A 146 22.45 -28.69 -0.03
C PRO A 146 22.32 -29.11 -1.51
N ASP A 147 21.17 -28.86 -2.14
CA ASP A 147 20.89 -29.19 -3.53
C ASP A 147 20.75 -27.95 -4.43
N ASP A 148 21.26 -26.80 -3.98
CA ASP A 148 21.09 -25.48 -4.60
C ASP A 148 21.29 -25.48 -6.12
N ARG A 149 22.46 -25.90 -6.60
CA ARG A 149 22.80 -25.88 -8.02
C ARG A 149 21.89 -26.74 -8.88
N ARG A 150 21.45 -27.90 -8.37
CA ARG A 150 20.59 -28.81 -9.13
C ARG A 150 19.18 -28.27 -9.26
N ILE A 151 18.71 -27.62 -8.22
CA ILE A 151 17.38 -27.00 -8.21
C ILE A 151 17.42 -25.71 -9.03
N GLU A 152 18.49 -24.90 -8.97
CA GLU A 152 18.66 -23.72 -9.83
C GLU A 152 18.64 -24.11 -11.33
N ASP A 153 19.37 -25.15 -11.72
CA ASP A 153 19.37 -25.68 -13.11
C ASP A 153 17.97 -26.15 -13.57
N GLU A 154 17.11 -26.56 -12.66
CA GLU A 154 15.74 -26.97 -12.94
C GLU A 154 14.80 -25.78 -13.01
N ILE A 155 14.94 -24.81 -12.09
CA ILE A 155 14.19 -23.55 -12.08
C ILE A 155 14.44 -22.74 -13.36
N ASP A 156 15.68 -22.66 -13.82
CA ASP A 156 16.03 -21.93 -15.04
C ASP A 156 15.31 -22.46 -16.30
N ARG A 157 14.79 -23.69 -16.24
CA ARG A 157 13.98 -24.30 -17.30
C ARG A 157 12.48 -24.05 -17.20
N ILE A 158 12.05 -23.45 -16.07
CA ILE A 158 10.63 -23.15 -15.80
C ILE A 158 10.37 -21.69 -16.15
N PRO A 159 9.67 -21.37 -17.25
CA PRO A 159 9.46 -19.99 -17.70
C PRO A 159 8.73 -19.10 -16.68
N THR A 160 7.86 -19.68 -15.85
CA THR A 160 7.09 -18.97 -14.84
C THR A 160 7.95 -18.48 -13.67
N LEU A 161 9.10 -19.13 -13.41
CA LEU A 161 10.05 -18.77 -12.36
C LEU A 161 11.23 -17.96 -12.88
N ASN A 162 11.52 -18.05 -14.19
CA ASN A 162 12.58 -17.30 -14.87
C ASN A 162 11.95 -16.20 -15.74
N ARG A 163 11.45 -15.14 -15.10
CA ARG A 163 10.79 -14.02 -15.78
C ARG A 163 11.80 -13.01 -16.29
N ASP A 164 11.54 -12.49 -17.48
CA ASP A 164 12.32 -11.41 -18.05
C ASP A 164 12.15 -10.10 -17.27
N THR A 165 13.17 -9.27 -17.34
CA THR A 165 13.13 -7.92 -16.76
C THR A 165 12.19 -7.03 -17.57
N GLU A 166 11.31 -6.32 -16.87
CA GLU A 166 10.34 -5.44 -17.50
C GLU A 166 10.64 -3.96 -17.26
N TYR A 167 10.32 -3.13 -18.24
CA TYR A 167 10.57 -1.71 -18.23
C TYR A 167 9.32 -0.94 -18.62
N PHE A 168 8.99 0.08 -17.81
CA PHE A 168 7.87 0.96 -18.05
C PHE A 168 8.31 2.42 -17.94
N GLY A 169 7.93 3.22 -18.94
CA GLY A 169 7.84 4.66 -18.79
C GLY A 169 6.49 5.00 -18.15
N ARG A 170 6.47 5.84 -17.13
CA ARG A 170 5.26 6.25 -16.40
C ARG A 170 5.10 7.76 -16.47
N SER A 171 3.89 8.19 -16.77
CA SER A 171 3.49 9.58 -16.57
C SER A 171 2.25 9.63 -15.70
N SER A 172 2.01 10.74 -15.03
CA SER A 172 0.81 10.90 -14.20
C SER A 172 0.34 12.34 -14.18
N LEU A 173 -0.97 12.50 -14.09
CA LEU A 173 -1.63 13.77 -13.83
C LEU A 173 -2.70 13.54 -12.77
N ALA A 174 -2.67 14.35 -11.71
CA ALA A 174 -3.65 14.25 -10.62
C ALA A 174 -4.18 15.62 -10.21
N PHE A 175 -5.45 15.64 -9.83
CA PHE A 175 -6.08 16.75 -9.15
C PHE A 175 -6.40 16.32 -7.71
N VAL A 176 -5.91 17.10 -6.74
CA VAL A 176 -6.01 16.79 -5.32
C VAL A 176 -6.70 17.93 -4.58
N ILE A 177 -7.69 17.59 -3.77
CA ILE A 177 -8.31 18.47 -2.80
C ILE A 177 -8.12 17.83 -1.43
N ASP A 178 -7.57 18.57 -0.47
CA ASP A 178 -7.38 18.09 0.90
C ASP A 178 -7.82 19.17 1.88
N THR A 179 -8.97 18.95 2.49
CA THR A 179 -9.57 19.80 3.53
C THR A 179 -9.74 19.05 4.84
N ALA A 180 -9.03 17.92 5.00
CA ALA A 180 -9.16 17.08 6.17
C ALA A 180 -8.47 17.71 7.39
N ASP A 181 -9.23 17.86 8.46
CA ASP A 181 -8.72 18.20 9.78
C ASP A 181 -8.44 16.92 10.56
N PHE A 182 -7.21 16.75 11.03
CA PHE A 182 -6.80 15.53 11.73
C PHE A 182 -7.03 15.66 13.25
N GLY A 183 -7.54 14.57 13.82
CA GLY A 183 -7.49 14.29 15.25
C GLY A 183 -6.14 13.66 15.64
N PHE A 184 -6.13 12.88 16.72
CA PHE A 184 -4.92 12.23 17.22
C PHE A 184 -4.65 10.86 16.57
N THR A 185 -5.69 10.21 16.05
CA THR A 185 -5.64 8.87 15.46
C THR A 185 -6.05 8.87 13.99
N SER A 186 -6.94 9.79 13.62
CA SER A 186 -7.55 9.80 12.28
C SER A 186 -8.12 11.19 11.94
N PRO A 187 -8.47 11.46 10.66
CA PRO A 187 -9.19 12.67 10.29
C PRO A 187 -10.60 12.69 10.93
N VAL A 188 -10.98 13.86 11.43
CA VAL A 188 -12.28 14.06 12.13
C VAL A 188 -13.29 14.87 11.31
N ARG A 189 -12.82 15.78 10.44
CA ARG A 189 -13.68 16.67 9.65
C ARG A 189 -13.06 16.96 8.29
N GLY A 190 -13.87 17.40 7.32
CA GLY A 190 -13.43 17.80 6.00
C GLY A 190 -13.49 16.66 4.98
N GLY A 191 -12.53 16.61 4.08
CA GLY A 191 -12.47 15.56 3.06
C GLY A 191 -11.17 15.58 2.28
N ARG A 192 -10.86 14.44 1.65
CA ARG A 192 -9.73 14.28 0.74
C ARG A 192 -10.24 13.65 -0.55
N TYR A 193 -9.85 14.25 -1.66
CA TYR A 193 -10.28 13.83 -2.99
C TYR A 193 -9.05 13.81 -3.89
N ARG A 194 -8.82 12.68 -4.55
CA ARG A 194 -7.75 12.50 -5.53
C ARG A 194 -8.33 11.84 -6.77
N LEU A 195 -8.17 12.51 -7.90
CA LEU A 195 -8.43 11.94 -9.22
C LEU A 195 -7.11 11.92 -9.97
N GLN A 196 -6.70 10.76 -10.44
CA GLN A 196 -5.42 10.58 -11.13
C GLN A 196 -5.60 9.72 -12.36
N VAL A 197 -4.87 10.08 -13.40
CA VAL A 197 -4.67 9.28 -14.61
C VAL A 197 -3.16 9.14 -14.79
N ALA A 198 -2.69 7.90 -14.99
CA ALA A 198 -1.28 7.57 -15.09
C ALA A 198 -1.02 6.58 -16.24
N PRO A 199 -0.81 7.07 -17.47
CA PRO A 199 -0.35 6.22 -18.57
C PRO A 199 0.99 5.56 -18.26
N GLN A 200 1.08 4.28 -18.58
CA GLN A 200 2.29 3.48 -18.54
C GLN A 200 2.55 2.90 -19.93
N LEU A 201 3.79 2.99 -20.38
CA LEU A 201 4.24 2.53 -21.69
C LEU A 201 5.51 1.69 -21.52
N GLY A 202 5.54 0.51 -22.06
CA GLY A 202 6.69 -0.39 -21.91
C GLY A 202 6.43 -1.75 -22.49
N THR A 203 6.87 -2.79 -21.82
CA THR A 203 6.62 -4.19 -22.19
C THR A 203 5.12 -4.41 -22.36
N GLU A 204 4.35 -3.85 -21.45
CA GLU A 204 2.90 -3.68 -21.58
C GLU A 204 2.51 -2.20 -21.53
N SER A 205 1.39 -1.86 -22.13
CA SER A 205 0.92 -0.47 -22.18
C SER A 205 -0.51 -0.39 -21.68
N PHE A 206 -0.70 0.40 -20.62
CA PHE A 206 -2.02 0.60 -20.03
C PHE A 206 -2.13 1.98 -19.36
N VAL A 207 -3.34 2.35 -19.02
CA VAL A 207 -3.64 3.58 -18.29
C VAL A 207 -4.18 3.23 -16.91
N ASN A 208 -3.43 3.56 -15.87
CA ASN A 208 -3.91 3.45 -14.50
C ASN A 208 -4.77 4.67 -14.15
N VAL A 209 -5.96 4.43 -13.62
CA VAL A 209 -6.90 5.44 -13.13
C VAL A 209 -7.14 5.22 -11.65
N LEU A 210 -6.97 6.27 -10.85
CA LEU A 210 -7.29 6.29 -9.43
C LEU A 210 -8.31 7.38 -9.13
N ALA A 211 -9.41 7.02 -8.49
CA ALA A 211 -10.36 7.94 -7.87
C ALA A 211 -10.48 7.56 -6.39
N ASP A 212 -10.01 8.42 -5.49
CA ASP A 212 -10.11 8.24 -4.03
C ASP A 212 -10.84 9.42 -3.43
N LEU A 213 -12.04 9.16 -2.94
CA LEU A 213 -12.97 10.14 -2.41
C LEU A 213 -13.25 9.83 -0.95
N ARG A 214 -12.86 10.74 -0.04
CA ARG A 214 -13.03 10.57 1.41
C ARG A 214 -13.76 11.76 2.01
N ARG A 215 -14.70 11.50 2.90
CA ARG A 215 -15.46 12.54 3.60
C ARG A 215 -15.54 12.21 5.09
N TYR A 216 -15.33 13.23 5.93
CA TYR A 216 -15.34 13.13 7.37
C TYR A 216 -16.31 14.16 7.96
N LEU A 217 -17.22 13.70 8.81
CA LEU A 217 -18.25 14.51 9.44
C LEU A 217 -18.16 14.33 10.95
N TYR A 218 -17.86 15.40 11.65
CA TYR A 218 -17.78 15.39 13.11
C TYR A 218 -19.11 15.77 13.72
N ALA A 219 -19.71 14.85 14.50
CA ALA A 219 -20.89 15.06 15.32
C ALA A 219 -20.58 14.55 16.73
N ARG A 220 -20.13 15.44 17.60
CA ARG A 220 -19.62 15.11 18.95
C ARG A 220 -20.50 14.10 19.69
N PRO A 221 -19.92 13.00 20.24
CA PRO A 221 -18.51 12.65 20.26
C PRO A 221 -18.05 11.84 19.04
N PHE A 222 -18.91 11.59 18.07
CA PHE A 222 -18.65 10.69 16.94
C PHE A 222 -18.06 11.41 15.73
N THR A 223 -17.24 10.66 14.98
CA THR A 223 -16.85 11.01 13.62
C THR A 223 -17.40 9.96 12.66
N PHE A 224 -18.13 10.42 11.65
CA PHE A 224 -18.59 9.57 10.55
C PHE A 224 -17.60 9.74 9.40
N ALA A 225 -16.99 8.64 8.97
CA ALA A 225 -16.07 8.63 7.85
C ALA A 225 -16.62 7.77 6.72
N MET A 226 -16.48 8.25 5.49
CA MET A 226 -16.90 7.56 4.28
C MET A 226 -15.76 7.61 3.27
N GLN A 227 -15.53 6.50 2.58
CA GLN A 227 -14.58 6.40 1.48
C GLN A 227 -15.23 5.70 0.29
N ALA A 228 -14.98 6.22 -0.90
CA ALA A 228 -15.22 5.52 -2.15
C ALA A 228 -13.91 5.57 -2.96
N VAL A 229 -13.41 4.41 -3.35
CA VAL A 229 -12.17 4.26 -4.10
C VAL A 229 -12.43 3.42 -5.34
N HIS A 230 -11.86 3.85 -6.45
CA HIS A 230 -11.71 3.06 -7.65
C HIS A 230 -10.26 3.11 -8.10
N VAL A 231 -9.68 1.95 -8.36
CA VAL A 231 -8.39 1.78 -9.04
C VAL A 231 -8.63 0.88 -10.23
N GLY A 232 -8.09 1.24 -11.38
CA GLY A 232 -8.27 0.40 -12.55
C GLY A 232 -7.17 0.61 -13.56
N ASN A 233 -6.73 -0.48 -14.16
CA ASN A 233 -5.80 -0.52 -15.26
C ASN A 233 -6.58 -0.78 -16.54
N TYR A 234 -6.46 0.12 -17.51
CA TYR A 234 -7.22 0.14 -18.75
C TYR A 234 -6.26 0.05 -19.93
N GLY A 235 -6.38 -0.99 -20.74
CA GLY A 235 -5.54 -1.23 -21.93
C GLY A 235 -5.83 -2.55 -22.59
N ALA A 236 -5.19 -2.82 -23.71
CA ALA A 236 -5.45 -3.99 -24.53
C ALA A 236 -4.63 -5.24 -24.14
N SER A 237 -3.59 -5.07 -23.32
CA SER A 237 -2.65 -6.14 -22.94
C SER A 237 -2.47 -6.09 -21.42
N ILE A 238 -3.41 -6.59 -20.64
CA ILE A 238 -3.30 -6.62 -19.21
C ILE A 238 -3.66 -8.04 -18.75
N ASP A 239 -2.76 -8.95 -18.98
CA ASP A 239 -2.88 -10.36 -18.57
C ASP A 239 -1.83 -10.76 -17.52
N ASP A 240 -1.10 -9.77 -16.94
CA ASP A 240 0.02 -10.09 -16.05
C ASP A 240 -0.12 -9.44 -14.67
N ILE A 241 0.63 -9.98 -13.71
CA ILE A 241 0.75 -9.62 -12.28
C ILE A 241 0.81 -8.10 -11.99
N PHE A 242 1.30 -7.30 -12.96
CA PHE A 242 1.41 -5.85 -12.80
C PHE A 242 0.11 -5.07 -13.05
N GLY A 243 -0.84 -5.71 -13.72
CA GLY A 243 -2.15 -5.12 -14.03
C GLY A 243 -3.22 -5.44 -13.01
N ASP A 244 -2.98 -6.36 -12.10
CA ASP A 244 -4.01 -6.85 -11.19
C ASP A 244 -4.09 -6.04 -9.89
N GLU A 245 -5.31 -5.68 -9.54
CA GLU A 245 -5.68 -5.07 -8.26
C GLU A 245 -6.24 -6.16 -7.35
N TYR A 246 -5.79 -6.16 -6.10
CA TYR A 246 -6.18 -7.17 -5.12
C TYR A 246 -6.87 -6.54 -3.90
N LEU A 247 -8.14 -6.90 -3.67
CA LEU A 247 -8.95 -6.41 -2.56
C LEU A 247 -8.46 -6.87 -1.17
N GLY A 248 -7.67 -7.93 -1.11
CA GLY A 248 -7.11 -8.47 0.13
C GLY A 248 -5.75 -7.87 0.53
N SER A 249 -5.19 -6.93 -0.24
CA SER A 249 -3.92 -6.30 0.07
C SER A 249 -4.08 -5.10 1.00
N ALA A 250 -3.54 -5.17 2.21
CA ALA A 250 -3.54 -4.07 3.16
C ALA A 250 -2.79 -2.81 2.67
N PHE A 251 -2.00 -2.92 1.61
CA PHE A 251 -1.30 -1.81 0.97
C PHE A 251 -2.10 -1.16 -0.16
N SER A 252 -3.16 -1.82 -0.63
CA SER A 252 -4.04 -1.26 -1.64
C SER A 252 -5.08 -0.32 -1.00
N PRO A 253 -5.41 0.82 -1.65
CA PRO A 253 -6.49 1.67 -1.18
C PRO A 253 -7.87 0.99 -1.26
N THR A 254 -7.99 -0.08 -2.04
CA THR A 254 -9.19 -0.89 -2.22
C THR A 254 -9.31 -2.04 -1.20
N PHE A 255 -8.39 -2.13 -0.25
CA PHE A 255 -8.38 -3.19 0.77
C PHE A 255 -9.73 -3.31 1.51
N VAL A 256 -10.29 -4.52 1.52
CA VAL A 256 -11.49 -4.91 2.26
C VAL A 256 -11.06 -5.72 3.49
N ARG A 257 -11.32 -5.19 4.67
CA ARG A 257 -10.94 -5.86 5.94
C ARG A 257 -11.63 -7.22 6.06
N GLY A 258 -10.89 -8.24 6.48
CA GLY A 258 -11.39 -9.62 6.54
C GLY A 258 -11.07 -10.47 5.31
N TYR A 259 -10.58 -9.85 4.22
CA TYR A 259 -10.14 -10.53 3.01
C TYR A 259 -8.65 -10.27 2.78
N SER A 260 -7.79 -10.86 3.58
CA SER A 260 -6.34 -10.82 3.36
C SER A 260 -5.88 -12.01 2.50
N PHE A 261 -4.68 -11.94 1.93
CA PHE A 261 -4.11 -13.00 1.11
C PHE A 261 -4.15 -14.38 1.82
N ARG A 262 -3.82 -14.42 3.11
CA ARG A 262 -3.89 -15.64 3.92
C ARG A 262 -5.27 -16.01 4.43
N SER A 263 -6.28 -15.19 4.17
CA SER A 263 -7.64 -15.57 4.56
C SER A 263 -8.22 -16.73 3.75
N PHE A 264 -7.53 -17.11 2.70
CA PHE A 264 -7.76 -18.29 1.86
C PHE A 264 -6.64 -19.33 1.99
N ASP A 265 -5.74 -19.19 2.99
CA ASP A 265 -4.58 -20.09 3.25
C ASP A 265 -4.97 -21.46 3.82
N GLU A 266 -6.21 -21.82 3.85
CA GLU A 266 -6.61 -23.22 3.89
C GLU A 266 -6.32 -23.94 2.56
N PHE A 267 -5.40 -23.37 1.79
CA PHE A 267 -4.82 -23.89 0.54
C PHE A 267 -4.20 -25.30 0.65
N SER A 268 -3.90 -25.77 1.86
CA SER A 268 -3.44 -27.15 2.03
C SER A 268 -4.47 -28.21 1.63
N ASP A 269 -5.75 -27.86 1.59
CA ASP A 269 -6.86 -28.76 1.24
C ASP A 269 -7.72 -28.24 0.07
N CYS A 270 -7.29 -27.17 -0.63
CA CYS A 270 -7.97 -26.64 -1.81
C CYS A 270 -7.85 -27.61 -3.01
N THR A 271 -8.55 -28.71 -2.93
CA THR A 271 -8.69 -29.69 -4.04
C THR A 271 -9.98 -29.46 -4.85
N THR A 272 -10.75 -28.43 -4.51
CA THR A 272 -12.05 -28.14 -5.13
C THR A 272 -12.04 -26.81 -5.87
N SER A 273 -12.78 -26.73 -6.97
CA SER A 273 -12.98 -25.53 -7.80
C SER A 273 -13.55 -24.32 -7.05
N ASP A 274 -14.10 -24.54 -5.87
CA ASP A 274 -14.77 -23.49 -5.09
C ASP A 274 -13.78 -22.52 -4.42
N CYS A 275 -12.59 -23.00 -4.04
CA CYS A 275 -11.53 -22.15 -3.46
C CYS A 275 -10.92 -21.21 -4.51
N GLU A 276 -10.71 -21.70 -5.72
CA GLU A 276 -10.17 -20.93 -6.84
C GLU A 276 -11.16 -19.81 -7.21
N ALA A 277 -12.45 -20.13 -7.23
CA ALA A 277 -13.52 -19.17 -7.47
C ALA A 277 -13.62 -18.06 -6.42
N ASP A 278 -13.37 -18.36 -5.15
CA ASP A 278 -13.39 -17.36 -4.07
C ASP A 278 -12.19 -16.41 -4.16
N PHE A 279 -11.01 -16.91 -4.51
CA PHE A 279 -9.82 -16.09 -4.71
C PHE A 279 -9.98 -15.16 -5.92
N ASP A 280 -10.52 -15.67 -7.01
CA ASP A 280 -10.79 -14.92 -8.25
C ASP A 280 -11.73 -13.73 -8.04
N ARG A 281 -12.62 -13.78 -7.03
CA ARG A 281 -13.50 -12.65 -6.68
C ARG A 281 -12.75 -11.43 -6.14
N LEU A 282 -11.52 -11.64 -5.66
CA LEU A 282 -10.71 -10.59 -5.05
C LEU A 282 -9.71 -9.95 -5.99
N ILE A 283 -9.51 -10.53 -7.19
CA ILE A 283 -8.48 -10.10 -8.14
C ILE A 283 -9.12 -9.65 -9.44
N GLY A 284 -8.59 -8.58 -10.01
CA GLY A 284 -8.98 -8.09 -11.32
C GLY A 284 -8.16 -6.88 -11.72
N THR A 285 -8.18 -6.55 -13.00
CA THR A 285 -7.49 -5.36 -13.51
C THR A 285 -8.13 -4.05 -13.03
N ARG A 286 -9.30 -4.14 -12.39
CA ARG A 286 -10.06 -3.03 -11.85
C ARG A 286 -10.63 -3.41 -10.49
N ALA A 287 -10.58 -2.50 -9.55
CA ALA A 287 -11.17 -2.69 -8.23
C ALA A 287 -11.91 -1.42 -7.78
N ALA A 288 -12.99 -1.61 -7.07
CA ALA A 288 -13.72 -0.53 -6.41
C ALA A 288 -14.05 -0.94 -4.97
N LYS A 289 -14.03 0.04 -4.08
CA LYS A 289 -14.39 -0.13 -2.67
C LYS A 289 -15.23 1.02 -2.18
N ILE A 290 -16.21 0.71 -1.35
CA ILE A 290 -16.93 1.67 -0.52
C ILE A 290 -16.75 1.25 0.93
N SER A 291 -16.41 2.21 1.79
CA SER A 291 -16.28 2.01 3.24
C SER A 291 -17.04 3.06 4.00
N GLY A 292 -17.62 2.64 5.11
CA GLY A 292 -18.23 3.52 6.10
C GLY A 292 -17.70 3.21 7.49
N GLU A 293 -17.43 4.25 8.29
CA GLU A 293 -16.95 4.10 9.65
C GLU A 293 -17.67 5.06 10.61
N ILE A 294 -17.96 4.56 11.81
CA ILE A 294 -18.36 5.36 12.97
C ILE A 294 -17.24 5.27 13.99
N ARG A 295 -16.63 6.40 14.28
CA ARG A 295 -15.44 6.51 15.12
C ARG A 295 -15.77 7.20 16.42
N LEU A 296 -15.29 6.65 17.54
CA LEU A 296 -15.44 7.20 18.88
C LEU A 296 -14.08 7.34 19.54
N PRO A 297 -13.52 8.56 19.69
CA PRO A 297 -12.30 8.79 20.42
C PRO A 297 -12.49 8.56 21.91
N ILE A 298 -11.96 7.43 22.43
CA ILE A 298 -12.11 7.03 23.84
C ILE A 298 -11.09 7.76 24.70
N LEU A 299 -9.80 7.63 24.36
CA LEU A 299 -8.68 8.22 25.05
C LEU A 299 -8.02 9.30 24.19
N GLY A 300 -7.58 10.41 24.82
CA GLY A 300 -6.90 11.47 24.08
C GLY A 300 -6.94 12.80 24.82
N VAL A 301 -7.11 13.88 24.08
CA VAL A 301 -7.17 15.25 24.62
C VAL A 301 -8.58 15.80 24.47
N ARG A 302 -9.11 16.42 25.53
CA ARG A 302 -10.38 17.17 25.45
C ARG A 302 -10.21 18.39 24.50
N PRO A 303 -11.20 18.76 23.73
CA PRO A 303 -12.61 18.27 23.75
C PRO A 303 -12.93 17.10 22.83
N LEU A 304 -11.94 16.49 22.14
CA LEU A 304 -12.17 15.46 21.14
C LEU A 304 -12.42 14.07 21.73
N SER A 305 -11.87 13.74 22.91
CA SER A 305 -11.98 12.43 23.53
C SER A 305 -12.93 12.40 24.74
N LEU A 306 -13.45 11.21 25.03
CA LEU A 306 -14.29 10.97 26.22
C LEU A 306 -13.49 11.08 27.51
N VAL A 307 -12.30 10.49 27.54
CA VAL A 307 -11.39 10.48 28.68
C VAL A 307 -10.10 11.20 28.31
N SER A 308 -9.64 12.10 29.19
CA SER A 308 -8.38 12.82 29.00
C SER A 308 -7.20 11.92 29.37
N PHE A 309 -6.57 11.30 28.35
CA PHE A 309 -5.35 10.51 28.48
C PHE A 309 -4.49 10.70 27.22
N PRO A 310 -3.72 11.79 27.16
CA PRO A 310 -3.01 12.20 25.95
C PRO A 310 -1.81 11.29 25.57
N VAL A 311 -1.35 10.46 26.50
CA VAL A 311 -0.16 9.60 26.27
C VAL A 311 -0.44 8.49 25.25
N LEU A 312 -1.69 8.00 25.23
CA LEU A 312 -2.09 6.89 24.35
C LEU A 312 -3.46 7.19 23.71
N PRO A 313 -3.53 8.11 22.76
CA PRO A 313 -4.78 8.39 22.06
C PRO A 313 -5.34 7.14 21.41
N THR A 314 -6.59 6.82 21.75
CA THR A 314 -7.24 5.60 21.30
C THR A 314 -8.65 5.89 20.79
N GLU A 315 -9.00 5.34 19.64
CA GLU A 315 -10.28 5.47 18.97
C GLU A 315 -10.89 4.09 18.75
N LEU A 316 -12.14 3.93 19.12
CA LEU A 316 -12.95 2.77 18.76
C LEU A 316 -13.66 3.06 17.44
N THR A 317 -13.60 2.11 16.51
CA THR A 317 -14.23 2.25 15.19
C THR A 317 -15.16 1.07 14.92
N LEU A 318 -16.39 1.34 14.51
CA LEU A 318 -17.27 0.39 13.85
C LEU A 318 -17.15 0.64 12.35
N PHE A 319 -16.99 -0.41 11.55
CA PHE A 319 -16.81 -0.28 10.12
C PHE A 319 -17.65 -1.25 9.30
N GLY A 320 -17.89 -0.87 8.06
CA GLY A 320 -18.40 -1.71 7.00
C GLY A 320 -17.68 -1.42 5.70
N ASP A 321 -17.21 -2.46 5.02
CA ASP A 321 -16.49 -2.39 3.76
C ASP A 321 -17.21 -3.23 2.72
N VAL A 322 -17.30 -2.72 1.49
CA VAL A 322 -17.77 -3.45 0.31
C VAL A 322 -16.77 -3.24 -0.81
N GLY A 323 -16.31 -4.31 -1.42
CA GLY A 323 -15.36 -4.29 -2.53
C GLY A 323 -15.82 -5.14 -3.69
N LEU A 324 -15.39 -4.77 -4.88
CA LEU A 324 -15.59 -5.50 -6.12
C LEU A 324 -14.31 -5.43 -6.95
N ALA A 325 -13.83 -6.57 -7.44
CA ALA A 325 -12.74 -6.66 -8.41
C ALA A 325 -13.24 -7.33 -9.68
N TRP A 326 -12.82 -6.82 -10.84
CA TRP A 326 -13.22 -7.34 -12.15
C TRP A 326 -12.17 -7.06 -13.22
N ALA A 327 -12.17 -7.84 -14.29
CA ALA A 327 -11.35 -7.62 -15.48
C ALA A 327 -12.17 -7.03 -16.64
N ALA A 328 -11.50 -6.72 -17.74
CA ALA A 328 -12.18 -6.26 -18.96
C ALA A 328 -13.01 -7.40 -19.56
N GLY A 329 -14.29 -7.19 -19.74
CA GLY A 329 -15.21 -8.17 -20.31
C GLY A 329 -15.91 -9.08 -19.31
N ASP A 330 -15.57 -8.98 -18.02
CA ASP A 330 -16.29 -9.70 -16.98
C ASP A 330 -17.72 -9.21 -16.82
N ASP A 331 -18.65 -10.15 -16.66
CA ASP A 331 -20.01 -9.86 -16.24
C ASP A 331 -20.01 -9.59 -14.74
N VAL A 332 -20.44 -8.39 -14.37
CA VAL A 332 -20.58 -7.97 -12.98
C VAL A 332 -22.02 -8.20 -12.51
N ASP A 333 -22.17 -8.91 -11.38
CA ASP A 333 -23.44 -9.09 -10.72
C ASP A 333 -23.37 -8.62 -9.26
N PHE A 334 -24.32 -7.83 -8.81
CA PHE A 334 -24.40 -7.33 -7.44
C PHE A 334 -25.07 -8.34 -6.49
N ASP A 335 -24.68 -9.61 -6.62
CA ASP A 335 -25.10 -10.68 -5.73
C ASP A 335 -24.12 -10.82 -4.56
N PHE A 336 -24.62 -10.61 -3.34
CA PHE A 336 -23.86 -10.72 -2.10
C PHE A 336 -23.93 -12.10 -1.46
N ARG A 337 -24.52 -13.07 -2.13
CA ARG A 337 -24.57 -14.45 -1.59
C ARG A 337 -23.17 -15.07 -1.69
N ARG A 338 -22.89 -15.96 -0.75
CA ARG A 338 -21.62 -16.68 -0.71
C ARG A 338 -21.46 -17.63 -1.90
N ASP A 339 -22.52 -18.33 -2.24
CA ASP A 339 -22.63 -19.31 -3.33
C ASP A 339 -22.97 -18.69 -4.69
N ALA A 340 -22.69 -17.38 -4.84
CA ALA A 340 -22.87 -16.72 -6.13
C ALA A 340 -21.99 -17.37 -7.20
N SER A 341 -22.54 -17.51 -8.40
CA SER A 341 -21.89 -18.19 -9.52
C SER A 341 -20.49 -17.63 -9.79
N SER A 342 -19.48 -18.49 -9.85
CA SER A 342 -18.10 -18.15 -10.21
C SER A 342 -17.95 -17.59 -11.65
N ALA A 343 -18.98 -17.79 -12.49
CA ALA A 343 -19.00 -17.25 -13.85
C ALA A 343 -19.20 -15.72 -13.91
N ARG A 344 -19.53 -15.07 -12.80
CA ARG A 344 -19.74 -13.64 -12.70
C ARG A 344 -18.93 -13.03 -11.57
N ARG A 345 -18.47 -11.81 -11.76
CA ARG A 345 -17.77 -11.05 -10.71
C ARG A 345 -18.78 -10.46 -9.73
N THR A 346 -18.69 -10.87 -8.47
CA THR A 346 -19.61 -10.48 -7.42
C THR A 346 -18.89 -9.76 -6.30
N PRO A 347 -19.54 -8.77 -5.63
CA PRO A 347 -18.90 -8.02 -4.56
C PRO A 347 -18.65 -8.89 -3.32
N VAL A 348 -17.64 -8.49 -2.56
CA VAL A 348 -17.37 -9.00 -1.22
C VAL A 348 -17.65 -7.91 -0.20
N ALA A 349 -18.11 -8.29 0.98
CA ALA A 349 -18.47 -7.36 2.03
C ALA A 349 -18.01 -7.85 3.40
N SER A 350 -17.66 -6.90 4.27
CA SER A 350 -17.35 -7.17 5.67
C SER A 350 -17.88 -6.08 6.59
N ALA A 351 -18.07 -6.42 7.84
CA ALA A 351 -18.35 -5.48 8.91
C ALA A 351 -17.61 -5.88 10.17
N GLY A 352 -17.27 -4.91 11.00
CA GLY A 352 -16.46 -5.23 12.17
C GLY A 352 -16.19 -4.06 13.10
N VAL A 353 -15.25 -4.30 14.00
CA VAL A 353 -14.80 -3.34 15.01
C VAL A 353 -13.28 -3.27 15.02
N SER A 354 -12.73 -2.07 15.19
CA SER A 354 -11.30 -1.88 15.34
C SER A 354 -10.98 -0.87 16.44
N PHE A 355 -9.73 -0.92 16.91
CA PHE A 355 -9.15 0.06 17.82
C PHE A 355 -7.96 0.71 17.13
N ARG A 356 -8.00 2.03 16.94
CA ARG A 356 -6.84 2.80 16.49
C ARG A 356 -6.11 3.36 17.68
N VAL A 357 -4.86 2.96 17.85
CA VAL A 357 -4.01 3.38 18.97
C VAL A 357 -2.83 4.15 18.40
N ASN A 358 -2.69 5.40 18.79
CA ASN A 358 -1.54 6.22 18.40
C ASN A 358 -0.41 6.01 19.41
N LEU A 359 0.64 5.31 18.97
CA LEU A 359 1.83 5.07 19.78
C LEU A 359 2.83 6.21 19.59
N PHE A 360 3.03 6.98 20.65
CA PHE A 360 4.04 8.06 20.72
C PHE A 360 3.91 9.14 19.64
N GLY A 361 2.73 9.31 19.04
CA GLY A 361 2.50 10.30 17.98
C GLY A 361 3.11 9.92 16.61
N SER A 362 3.68 8.71 16.47
CA SER A 362 4.44 8.32 15.27
C SER A 362 3.88 7.11 14.55
N ILE A 363 3.27 6.18 15.26
CA ILE A 363 2.75 4.92 14.70
C ILE A 363 1.30 4.75 15.15
N ILE A 364 0.43 4.50 14.19
CA ILE A 364 -0.95 4.11 14.47
C ILE A 364 -1.08 2.62 14.23
N LEU A 365 -1.46 1.89 15.29
CA LEU A 365 -1.81 0.49 15.23
C LEU A 365 -3.33 0.37 15.19
N GLU A 366 -3.84 -0.48 14.29
CA GLU A 366 -5.27 -0.79 14.20
C GLU A 366 -5.48 -2.31 14.25
N PRO A 367 -5.52 -2.95 15.44
CA PRO A 367 -6.08 -4.28 15.57
C PRO A 367 -7.58 -4.21 15.25
N TYR A 368 -8.07 -5.17 14.46
CA TYR A 368 -9.47 -5.25 14.09
C TYR A 368 -9.99 -6.68 14.10
N TRP A 369 -11.28 -6.80 14.37
CA TRP A 369 -12.07 -7.99 14.10
C TRP A 369 -13.08 -7.68 13.00
N ALA A 370 -13.15 -8.57 12.01
CA ALA A 370 -14.08 -8.47 10.88
C ALA A 370 -14.90 -9.74 10.73
N TYR A 371 -16.15 -9.58 10.35
CA TYR A 371 -17.00 -10.63 9.83
C TYR A 371 -17.08 -10.46 8.31
N ALA A 372 -16.46 -11.36 7.57
CA ALA A 372 -16.41 -11.38 6.11
C ALA A 372 -17.54 -12.28 5.58
N PHE A 373 -18.54 -11.66 4.96
CA PHE A 373 -19.83 -12.32 4.69
C PHE A 373 -19.73 -13.47 3.67
N GLN A 374 -18.79 -13.41 2.75
CA GLN A 374 -18.64 -14.39 1.67
C GLN A 374 -17.62 -15.49 1.97
N ARG A 375 -16.89 -15.39 3.09
CA ARG A 375 -15.90 -16.42 3.47
C ARG A 375 -16.52 -17.61 4.16
N GLU A 376 -15.87 -18.76 4.05
CA GLU A 376 -16.26 -19.99 4.76
C GLU A 376 -16.10 -19.84 6.27
N GLN A 377 -14.95 -19.33 6.70
CA GLN A 377 -14.68 -18.90 8.06
C GLN A 377 -14.82 -17.37 8.12
N PRO A 378 -16.02 -16.86 8.45
CA PRO A 378 -16.32 -15.44 8.32
C PRO A 378 -15.59 -14.57 9.34
N SER A 379 -15.16 -15.14 10.47
CA SER A 379 -14.52 -14.40 11.56
C SER A 379 -13.01 -14.25 11.29
N PHE A 380 -12.52 -13.02 11.29
CA PHE A 380 -11.12 -12.71 11.02
C PHE A 380 -10.57 -11.66 11.98
N PHE A 381 -9.36 -11.90 12.50
CA PHE A 381 -8.61 -10.93 13.27
C PHE A 381 -7.41 -10.46 12.47
N GLY A 382 -7.22 -9.15 12.38
CA GLY A 382 -6.10 -8.55 11.67
C GLY A 382 -5.48 -7.39 12.43
N LEU A 383 -4.31 -6.96 11.95
CA LEU A 383 -3.58 -5.81 12.45
C LEU A 383 -3.13 -4.95 11.28
N LEU A 384 -3.49 -3.68 11.28
CA LEU A 384 -3.01 -2.69 10.33
C LEU A 384 -2.03 -1.74 11.00
N LEU A 385 -0.99 -1.36 10.25
CA LEU A 385 -0.03 -0.33 10.61
C LEU A 385 -0.29 0.89 9.74
N GLN A 386 -0.47 2.07 10.33
CA GLN A 386 -0.80 3.33 9.67
C GLN A 386 -1.98 3.15 8.69
N PRO A 387 -3.17 2.84 9.19
CA PRO A 387 -4.31 2.62 8.33
C PRO A 387 -4.49 3.80 7.38
N GLY A 388 -4.69 3.51 6.10
CA GLY A 388 -4.65 4.45 4.99
C GLY A 388 -5.80 5.45 4.91
N TRP A 389 -6.42 5.74 6.02
CA TRP A 389 -7.51 6.72 6.12
C TRP A 389 -6.97 8.11 6.42
#